data_dc81458e0ad489dee3cd1da794179c26
#
_entry.id   dc81458e0ad489dee3cd1da794179c26
#
_cell.length_a   1.000
_cell.length_b   1.000
_cell.length_c   1.000
_cell.angle_alpha   90.00
_cell.angle_beta   90.00
_cell.angle_gamma   90.00
#
_symmetry.space_group_name_H-M   'P 1'
#
loop_
_entity.id
_entity.type
_entity.pdbx_description
1 polymer ?
#
loop_
_entity_poly.entity_id
_entity_poly.type
_entity_poly.pdbx_seq_one_letter_code
_entity_poly.pdbx_strand_id
1 'polypeptide(L)'
;VYCWFIIACNFWSISILISPMNNLSQKKILLVICGGISAYKSLELIRLLKKQDVEVKTILTKSAKEFVTPLSVASLSQGKVYEDLFNSKNEAEMDHISLSRWADIILVVPTTANTISKLSSGSSDDLASTVILASNKDIFLTPAMNVRMWEHPSTKQNLKKLKSYGYKIIGPEIGDMACGEFGEGKMTEPKNICQTIETYFCELNKNQKLKALVTAGPTNEYIDP
;
A
#
# COMPACT_ATOMS: atom_id res chain seq x y z
N VAL A 1 11.96 6.03 -19.47
CA VAL A 1 11.29 5.03 -20.29
C VAL A 1 10.46 5.75 -21.33
N TYR A 2 10.73 5.50 -22.61
CA TYR A 2 10.30 6.30 -23.75
C TYR A 2 8.82 6.16 -24.04
N CYS A 3 8.10 7.29 -23.98
CA CYS A 3 6.77 7.42 -24.59
C CYS A 3 6.97 7.61 -26.09
N TRP A 4 6.65 6.59 -26.91
CA TRP A 4 6.63 6.73 -28.36
C TRP A 4 5.33 7.44 -28.75
N PHE A 5 5.45 8.71 -29.14
CA PHE A 5 4.40 9.41 -29.85
C PHE A 5 4.56 9.10 -31.34
N ILE A 6 3.63 8.30 -31.89
CA ILE A 6 3.47 8.21 -33.34
C ILE A 6 2.43 9.26 -33.72
N ILE A 7 2.88 10.36 -34.30
CA ILE A 7 2.01 11.34 -34.96
C ILE A 7 1.79 10.83 -36.38
N ALA A 8 0.64 10.21 -36.63
CA ALA A 8 0.14 9.97 -37.99
C ALA A 8 -0.76 11.16 -38.36
N CYS A 9 -0.23 12.06 -39.19
CA CYS A 9 -0.99 13.15 -39.78
C CYS A 9 -1.87 12.59 -40.90
N ASN A 10 -3.14 12.33 -40.65
CA ASN A 10 -4.19 12.25 -41.64
C ASN A 10 -5.40 13.00 -41.14
N PHE A 11 -5.86 13.94 -41.92
CA PHE A 11 -7.09 14.70 -41.76
C PHE A 11 -8.25 13.78 -41.38
N TRP A 12 -8.87 14.00 -40.23
CA TRP A 12 -10.04 13.37 -39.63
C TRP A 12 -9.75 12.44 -38.44
N SER A 13 -10.06 12.98 -37.27
CA SER A 13 -10.11 12.29 -35.96
C SER A 13 -8.76 11.88 -35.35
N ILE A 14 -8.19 12.74 -34.52
CA ILE A 14 -7.18 12.33 -33.54
C ILE A 14 -7.89 11.54 -32.45
N SER A 15 -7.98 10.24 -32.61
CA SER A 15 -8.30 9.32 -31.53
C SER A 15 -7.04 9.14 -30.69
N ILE A 16 -6.91 9.90 -29.62
CA ILE A 16 -5.90 9.63 -28.62
C ILE A 16 -6.30 8.31 -27.97
N LEU A 17 -5.66 7.22 -28.36
CA LEU A 17 -5.69 5.96 -27.64
C LEU A 17 -4.98 6.17 -26.30
N ILE A 18 -5.71 6.72 -25.32
CA ILE A 18 -5.28 6.70 -23.92
C ILE A 18 -5.46 5.23 -23.49
N SER A 19 -4.39 4.44 -23.56
CA SER A 19 -4.36 3.19 -22.82
C SER A 19 -4.73 3.51 -21.37
N PRO A 20 -5.54 2.70 -20.69
CA PRO A 20 -5.84 2.92 -19.29
C PRO A 20 -4.51 2.99 -18.54
N MET A 21 -4.15 4.18 -18.07
CA MET A 21 -2.93 4.37 -17.29
C MET A 21 -3.08 3.51 -16.04
N ASN A 22 -2.27 2.47 -15.94
CA ASN A 22 -2.18 1.70 -14.72
C ASN A 22 -1.54 2.60 -13.65
N ASN A 23 -2.39 3.25 -12.84
CA ASN A 23 -1.97 4.24 -11.85
C ASN A 23 -1.09 3.63 -10.74
N LEU A 24 -1.03 2.31 -10.65
CA LEU A 24 -0.22 1.58 -9.68
C LEU A 24 1.13 1.13 -10.24
N SER A 25 1.35 1.16 -11.55
CA SER A 25 2.62 0.74 -12.14
C SER A 25 3.80 1.50 -11.52
N GLN A 26 4.83 0.75 -11.14
CA GLN A 26 6.07 1.23 -10.52
C GLN A 26 5.90 1.93 -9.14
N LYS A 27 4.71 1.85 -8.54
CA LYS A 27 4.52 2.32 -7.16
C LYS A 27 5.18 1.36 -6.18
N LYS A 28 5.65 1.90 -5.07
CA LYS A 28 6.36 1.19 -4.01
C LYS A 28 5.48 1.06 -2.79
N ILE A 29 5.04 -0.15 -2.50
CA ILE A 29 4.16 -0.43 -1.36
C ILE A 29 4.90 -1.27 -0.33
N LEU A 30 5.02 -0.73 0.88
CA LEU A 30 5.47 -1.51 2.04
C LEU A 30 4.27 -2.18 2.69
N LEU A 31 4.19 -3.50 2.56
CA LEU A 31 3.13 -4.30 3.12
C LEU A 31 3.54 -4.85 4.47
N VAL A 32 2.80 -4.52 5.52
CA VAL A 32 2.98 -5.04 6.87
C VAL A 32 1.91 -6.09 7.13
N ILE A 33 2.31 -7.33 7.39
CA ILE A 33 1.40 -8.45 7.66
C ILE A 33 1.40 -8.72 9.16
N CYS A 34 0.23 -8.54 9.80
CA CYS A 34 0.03 -8.84 11.21
C CYS A 34 -0.61 -10.20 11.43
N GLY A 35 -0.51 -10.72 12.68
CA GLY A 35 -1.05 -12.03 13.04
C GLY A 35 -2.56 -12.06 13.12
N GLY A 36 -3.15 -13.04 12.44
CA GLY A 36 -4.59 -13.31 12.43
C GLY A 36 -4.93 -14.23 11.27
N ILE A 37 -6.06 -14.94 11.37
CA ILE A 37 -6.46 -15.89 10.33
C ILE A 37 -6.55 -15.23 8.95
N SER A 38 -6.93 -13.96 8.87
CA SER A 38 -7.01 -13.21 7.61
C SER A 38 -5.66 -12.95 6.93
N ALA A 39 -4.53 -13.27 7.58
CA ALA A 39 -3.19 -13.07 7.00
C ALA A 39 -3.00 -13.82 5.68
N TYR A 40 -3.68 -14.97 5.46
CA TYR A 40 -3.61 -15.68 4.19
C TYR A 40 -4.08 -14.84 3.01
N LYS A 41 -5.04 -13.91 3.22
CA LYS A 41 -5.52 -13.00 2.17
C LYS A 41 -4.46 -12.00 1.70
N SER A 42 -3.46 -11.72 2.54
CA SER A 42 -2.34 -10.87 2.16
C SER A 42 -1.51 -11.48 1.03
N LEU A 43 -1.47 -12.81 0.93
CA LEU A 43 -0.80 -13.52 -0.17
C LEU A 43 -1.50 -13.25 -1.51
N GLU A 44 -2.84 -13.25 -1.52
CA GLU A 44 -3.62 -12.88 -2.71
C GLU A 44 -3.42 -11.40 -3.06
N LEU A 45 -3.42 -10.52 -2.06
CA LEU A 45 -3.18 -9.10 -2.26
C LEU A 45 -1.80 -8.85 -2.90
N ILE A 46 -0.75 -9.52 -2.43
CA ILE A 46 0.59 -9.44 -3.05
C ILE A 46 0.52 -9.81 -4.54
N ARG A 47 -0.18 -10.92 -4.89
CA ARG A 47 -0.35 -11.33 -6.28
C ARG A 47 -1.09 -10.30 -7.13
N LEU A 48 -2.12 -9.66 -6.58
CA LEU A 48 -2.88 -8.60 -7.28
C LEU A 48 -2.01 -7.37 -7.53
N LEU A 49 -1.26 -6.92 -6.52
CA LEU A 49 -0.35 -5.78 -6.63
C LEU A 49 0.78 -6.06 -7.63
N LYS A 50 1.38 -7.25 -7.59
CA LYS A 50 2.43 -7.65 -8.55
C LYS A 50 1.91 -7.71 -10.00
N LYS A 51 0.66 -8.13 -10.23
CA LYS A 51 0.04 -8.09 -11.56
C LYS A 51 -0.11 -6.67 -12.11
N GLN A 52 -0.17 -5.67 -11.24
CA GLN A 52 -0.26 -4.26 -11.60
C GLN A 52 1.12 -3.58 -11.65
N ASP A 53 2.20 -4.36 -11.70
CA ASP A 53 3.58 -3.87 -11.76
C ASP A 53 3.98 -2.99 -10.54
N VAL A 54 3.45 -3.35 -9.36
CA VAL A 54 3.79 -2.70 -8.09
C VAL A 54 5.04 -3.36 -7.51
N GLU A 55 5.97 -2.54 -7.01
CA GLU A 55 7.05 -3.01 -6.17
C GLU A 55 6.54 -3.22 -4.74
N VAL A 56 6.64 -4.45 -4.23
CA VAL A 56 6.17 -4.80 -2.90
C VAL A 56 7.34 -5.27 -2.03
N LYS A 57 7.58 -4.58 -0.92
CA LYS A 57 8.40 -5.09 0.18
C LYS A 57 7.49 -5.48 1.34
N THR A 58 7.87 -6.51 2.08
CA THR A 58 7.00 -7.09 3.12
C THR A 58 7.69 -7.12 4.47
N ILE A 59 6.96 -6.65 5.50
CA ILE A 59 7.32 -6.87 6.90
C ILE A 59 6.35 -7.91 7.46
N LEU A 60 6.88 -8.94 8.08
CA LEU A 60 6.10 -10.00 8.70
C LEU A 60 6.29 -9.93 10.22
N THR A 61 5.20 -9.63 10.95
CA THR A 61 5.27 -9.59 12.40
C THR A 61 5.44 -10.99 13.00
N LYS A 62 5.97 -11.07 14.21
CA LYS A 62 6.18 -12.36 14.90
C LYS A 62 4.92 -13.22 14.92
N SER A 63 3.77 -12.63 15.26
CA SER A 63 2.48 -13.34 15.29
C SER A 63 1.97 -13.72 13.89
N ALA A 64 2.38 -13.03 12.83
CA ALA A 64 1.94 -13.35 11.48
C ALA A 64 2.55 -14.66 10.97
N LYS A 65 3.75 -15.02 11.48
CA LYS A 65 4.45 -16.27 11.13
C LYS A 65 3.67 -17.54 11.50
N GLU A 66 2.76 -17.44 12.46
CA GLU A 66 1.86 -18.55 12.84
C GLU A 66 0.75 -18.83 11.79
N PHE A 67 0.50 -17.87 10.87
CA PHE A 67 -0.56 -17.97 9.87
C PHE A 67 -0.03 -18.05 8.44
N VAL A 68 1.10 -17.41 8.15
CA VAL A 68 1.76 -17.42 6.84
C VAL A 68 3.26 -17.55 7.02
N THR A 69 3.91 -18.32 6.14
CA THR A 69 5.35 -18.51 6.25
C THR A 69 6.13 -17.40 5.53
N PRO A 70 7.32 -17.02 6.04
CA PRO A 70 8.20 -16.09 5.32
C PRO A 70 8.49 -16.55 3.89
N LEU A 71 8.64 -17.87 3.68
CA LEU A 71 8.89 -18.45 2.36
C LEU A 71 7.73 -18.18 1.39
N SER A 72 6.47 -18.37 1.83
CA SER A 72 5.31 -18.11 0.98
C SER A 72 5.22 -16.64 0.59
N VAL A 73 5.49 -15.74 1.55
CA VAL A 73 5.49 -14.29 1.33
C VAL A 73 6.62 -13.89 0.37
N ALA A 74 7.86 -14.37 0.60
CA ALA A 74 9.02 -14.09 -0.24
C ALA A 74 8.79 -14.54 -1.69
N SER A 75 8.25 -15.75 -1.88
CA SER A 75 7.99 -16.33 -3.21
C SER A 75 6.98 -15.50 -4.01
N LEU A 76 5.95 -14.94 -3.36
CA LEU A 76 4.92 -14.16 -4.04
C LEU A 76 5.35 -12.69 -4.24
N SER A 77 6.03 -12.09 -3.28
CA SER A 77 6.55 -10.72 -3.38
C SER A 77 7.79 -10.62 -4.27
N GLN A 78 8.45 -11.75 -4.53
CA GLN A 78 9.73 -11.82 -5.26
C GLN A 78 10.82 -10.96 -4.60
N GLY A 79 10.81 -10.89 -3.28
CA GLY A 79 11.70 -10.03 -2.52
C GLY A 79 12.00 -10.54 -1.11
N LYS A 80 12.90 -9.82 -0.44
CA LYS A 80 13.26 -10.08 0.97
C LYS A 80 12.04 -9.80 1.85
N VAL A 81 11.79 -10.70 2.80
CA VAL A 81 10.85 -10.52 3.90
C VAL A 81 11.62 -10.01 5.11
N TYR A 82 11.15 -8.93 5.69
CA TYR A 82 11.72 -8.32 6.88
C TYR A 82 10.93 -8.78 8.10
N GLU A 83 11.64 -9.23 9.14
CA GLU A 83 10.99 -9.87 10.28
C GLU A 83 11.35 -9.20 11.60
N ASP A 84 12.62 -8.95 11.82
CA ASP A 84 13.17 -8.49 13.09
C ASP A 84 13.82 -7.11 12.96
N LEU A 85 13.73 -6.34 14.05
CA LEU A 85 14.34 -5.00 14.13
C LEU A 85 15.88 -5.07 14.08
N PHE A 86 16.44 -6.13 14.67
CA PHE A 86 17.87 -6.39 14.74
C PHE A 86 18.20 -7.72 14.05
N ASN A 87 18.74 -7.65 12.84
CA ASN A 87 19.19 -8.82 12.12
C ASN A 87 20.73 -8.81 12.12
N SER A 88 21.35 -9.72 12.86
CA SER A 88 22.79 -9.80 13.11
C SER A 88 23.67 -9.94 11.86
N LYS A 89 23.09 -10.11 10.69
CA LYS A 89 23.81 -10.29 9.42
C LYS A 89 24.05 -8.99 8.63
N ASN A 90 23.37 -7.89 8.96
CA ASN A 90 23.51 -6.61 8.27
C ASN A 90 23.43 -5.43 9.26
N GLU A 91 24.35 -5.38 10.23
CA GLU A 91 24.40 -4.32 11.26
C GLU A 91 24.62 -2.90 10.74
N ALA A 92 25.00 -2.72 9.47
CA ALA A 92 25.31 -1.42 8.89
C ALA A 92 24.09 -0.68 8.28
N GLU A 93 22.97 -1.37 8.01
CA GLU A 93 21.78 -0.76 7.44
C GLU A 93 20.69 -0.62 8.49
N MET A 94 20.31 0.61 8.80
CA MET A 94 19.10 0.91 9.58
C MET A 94 17.87 0.56 8.74
N ASP A 95 17.52 -0.74 8.65
CA ASP A 95 16.44 -1.26 7.80
C ASP A 95 15.13 -0.48 7.99
N HIS A 96 14.80 -0.06 9.22
CA HIS A 96 13.59 0.71 9.50
C HIS A 96 13.57 2.09 8.83
N ILE A 97 14.72 2.78 8.75
CA ILE A 97 14.82 4.08 8.09
C ILE A 97 14.74 3.88 6.57
N SER A 98 15.50 2.90 6.04
CA SER A 98 15.52 2.63 4.61
C SER A 98 14.13 2.22 4.09
N LEU A 99 13.42 1.36 4.82
CA LEU A 99 12.06 0.91 4.47
C LEU A 99 11.03 2.04 4.55
N SER A 100 11.09 2.87 5.61
CA SER A 100 10.16 3.99 5.78
C SER A 100 10.29 5.05 4.67
N ARG A 101 11.49 5.22 4.11
CA ARG A 101 11.75 6.17 3.03
C ARG A 101 11.49 5.58 1.64
N TRP A 102 11.71 4.27 1.47
CA TRP A 102 11.58 3.59 0.20
C TRP A 102 10.12 3.56 -0.30
N ALA A 103 9.16 3.40 0.58
CA ALA A 103 7.75 3.23 0.23
C ALA A 103 7.11 4.54 -0.25
N ASP A 104 6.16 4.45 -1.16
CA ASP A 104 5.21 5.53 -1.49
C ASP A 104 4.06 5.56 -0.48
N ILE A 105 3.60 4.37 -0.06
CA ILE A 105 2.61 4.16 1.00
C ILE A 105 2.97 2.95 1.85
N ILE A 106 2.44 2.92 3.08
CA ILE A 106 2.51 1.75 3.96
C ILE A 106 1.10 1.17 4.10
N LEU A 107 0.98 -0.15 3.88
CA LEU A 107 -0.28 -0.85 3.94
C LEU A 107 -0.20 -1.98 4.97
N VAL A 108 -1.03 -1.93 6.02
CA VAL A 108 -1.06 -2.93 7.10
C VAL A 108 -2.25 -3.85 6.89
N VAL A 109 -1.99 -5.09 6.49
CA VAL A 109 -3.02 -6.08 6.11
C VAL A 109 -2.64 -7.48 6.57
N PRO A 110 -3.42 -8.09 7.44
CA PRO A 110 -4.47 -7.50 8.26
C PRO A 110 -3.93 -6.60 9.36
N THR A 111 -4.75 -5.69 9.89
CA THR A 111 -4.43 -4.90 11.08
C THR A 111 -5.19 -5.45 12.28
N THR A 112 -4.48 -5.92 13.30
CA THR A 112 -5.08 -6.46 14.53
C THR A 112 -5.39 -5.36 15.55
N ALA A 113 -6.24 -5.66 16.54
CA ALA A 113 -6.50 -4.76 17.67
C ALA A 113 -5.22 -4.41 18.44
N ASN A 114 -4.29 -5.36 18.57
CA ASN A 114 -2.98 -5.12 19.19
C ASN A 114 -2.17 -4.09 18.40
N THR A 115 -2.10 -4.23 17.08
CA THR A 115 -1.39 -3.27 16.22
C THR A 115 -2.03 -1.88 16.28
N ILE A 116 -3.38 -1.80 16.25
CA ILE A 116 -4.11 -0.54 16.43
C ILE A 116 -3.75 0.11 17.76
N SER A 117 -3.72 -0.66 18.85
CA SER A 117 -3.35 -0.17 20.18
C SER A 117 -1.92 0.35 20.23
N LYS A 118 -0.95 -0.42 19.74
CA LYS A 118 0.47 -0.02 19.66
C LYS A 118 0.65 1.28 18.88
N LEU A 119 0.08 1.38 17.70
CA LEU A 119 0.21 2.57 16.86
C LEU A 119 -0.46 3.79 17.51
N SER A 120 -1.60 3.60 18.17
CA SER A 120 -2.29 4.71 18.86
C SER A 120 -1.53 5.22 20.08
N SER A 121 -0.73 4.38 20.74
CA SER A 121 0.12 4.76 21.87
C SER A 121 1.52 5.24 21.46
N GLY A 122 1.91 5.06 20.17
CA GLY A 122 3.26 5.41 19.71
C GLY A 122 4.32 4.40 20.14
N SER A 123 3.93 3.12 20.35
CA SER A 123 4.88 2.07 20.69
C SER A 123 5.74 1.69 19.48
N SER A 124 7.02 1.44 19.69
CA SER A 124 8.01 1.04 18.65
C SER A 124 8.85 -0.14 19.14
N ASP A 125 8.17 -1.19 19.59
CA ASP A 125 8.78 -2.38 20.17
C ASP A 125 9.06 -3.51 19.16
N ASP A 126 8.64 -3.33 17.92
CA ASP A 126 8.91 -4.24 16.81
C ASP A 126 9.25 -3.47 15.52
N LEU A 127 9.74 -4.18 14.49
CA LEU A 127 10.12 -3.58 13.22
C LEU A 127 8.94 -2.87 12.56
N ALA A 128 7.77 -3.48 12.58
CA ALA A 128 6.57 -2.93 11.92
C ALA A 128 6.17 -1.58 12.53
N SER A 129 6.02 -1.51 13.85
CA SER A 129 5.65 -0.28 14.56
C SER A 129 6.73 0.79 14.44
N THR A 130 8.01 0.40 14.49
CA THR A 130 9.14 1.33 14.33
C THR A 130 9.17 1.96 12.93
N VAL A 131 9.03 1.16 11.87
CA VAL A 131 8.99 1.66 10.48
C VAL A 131 7.80 2.59 10.26
N ILE A 132 6.63 2.22 10.77
CA ILE A 132 5.42 3.04 10.64
C ILE A 132 5.60 4.38 11.36
N LEU A 133 6.15 4.37 12.58
CA LEU A 133 6.37 5.59 13.37
C LEU A 133 7.46 6.49 12.76
N ALA A 134 8.48 5.90 12.09
CA ALA A 134 9.56 6.61 11.42
C ALA A 134 9.18 7.14 10.03
N SER A 135 7.97 6.83 9.55
CA SER A 135 7.53 7.19 8.19
C SER A 135 6.76 8.50 8.15
N ASN A 136 6.96 9.24 7.05
CA ASN A 136 6.14 10.40 6.68
C ASN A 136 5.16 10.09 5.53
N LYS A 137 4.96 8.80 5.22
CA LYS A 137 4.09 8.35 4.13
C LYS A 137 2.68 8.10 4.64
N ASP A 138 1.72 8.11 3.72
CA ASP A 138 0.35 7.73 4.05
C ASP A 138 0.28 6.25 4.45
N ILE A 139 -0.42 6.00 5.55
CA ILE A 139 -0.53 4.68 6.16
C ILE A 139 -1.98 4.22 6.07
N PHE A 140 -2.18 3.05 5.49
CA PHE A 140 -3.46 2.40 5.35
C PHE A 140 -3.56 1.21 6.29
N LEU A 141 -4.61 1.17 7.09
CA LEU A 141 -4.90 0.08 8.02
C LEU A 141 -6.12 -0.69 7.52
N THR A 142 -6.01 -2.02 7.47
CA THR A 142 -7.13 -2.89 7.11
C THR A 142 -7.49 -3.76 8.31
N PRO A 143 -8.42 -3.30 9.18
CA PRO A 143 -8.76 -4.00 10.40
C PRO A 143 -9.38 -5.39 10.13
N ALA A 144 -8.98 -6.35 10.96
CA ALA A 144 -9.54 -7.70 10.97
C ALA A 144 -9.52 -8.25 12.39
N MET A 145 -10.71 -8.45 12.96
CA MET A 145 -10.88 -8.97 14.32
C MET A 145 -12.33 -9.44 14.50
N ASN A 146 -12.62 -10.17 15.59
CA ASN A 146 -14.01 -10.53 15.87
C ASN A 146 -14.86 -9.30 16.24
N VAL A 147 -16.19 -9.46 16.18
CA VAL A 147 -17.16 -8.38 16.40
C VAL A 147 -16.96 -7.71 17.75
N ARG A 148 -16.76 -8.48 18.82
CA ARG A 148 -16.60 -7.95 20.18
C ARG A 148 -15.35 -7.10 20.35
N MET A 149 -14.25 -7.54 19.72
CA MET A 149 -13.02 -6.74 19.71
C MET A 149 -13.18 -5.47 18.90
N TRP A 150 -13.92 -5.53 17.78
CA TRP A 150 -14.19 -4.37 16.94
C TRP A 150 -15.08 -3.34 17.62
N GLU A 151 -16.13 -3.80 18.31
CA GLU A 151 -17.06 -2.96 19.06
C GLU A 151 -16.49 -2.44 20.37
N HIS A 152 -15.38 -3.01 20.84
CA HIS A 152 -14.82 -2.64 22.14
C HIS A 152 -14.46 -1.15 22.18
N PRO A 153 -14.84 -0.43 23.27
CA PRO A 153 -14.60 1.01 23.39
C PRO A 153 -13.15 1.43 23.16
N SER A 154 -12.18 0.64 23.63
CA SER A 154 -10.74 0.89 23.40
C SER A 154 -10.40 0.87 21.93
N THR A 155 -10.92 -0.11 21.16
CA THR A 155 -10.65 -0.22 19.72
C THR A 155 -11.22 0.99 18.99
N LYS A 156 -12.46 1.38 19.30
CA LYS A 156 -13.09 2.56 18.69
C LYS A 156 -12.34 3.85 19.02
N GLN A 157 -11.92 4.00 20.29
CA GLN A 157 -11.13 5.16 20.72
C GLN A 157 -9.76 5.23 20.04
N ASN A 158 -9.05 4.10 19.97
CA ASN A 158 -7.76 4.01 19.29
C ASN A 158 -7.87 4.32 17.81
N LEU A 159 -8.90 3.81 17.11
CA LEU A 159 -9.17 4.12 15.72
C LEU A 159 -9.47 5.60 15.48
N LYS A 160 -10.27 6.22 16.39
CA LYS A 160 -10.52 7.67 16.32
C LYS A 160 -9.23 8.47 16.44
N LYS A 161 -8.35 8.07 17.35
CA LYS A 161 -7.04 8.69 17.57
C LYS A 161 -6.13 8.51 16.33
N LEU A 162 -6.06 7.31 15.75
CA LEU A 162 -5.28 7.07 14.54
C LEU A 162 -5.80 7.86 13.34
N LYS A 163 -7.12 7.98 13.17
CA LYS A 163 -7.71 8.84 12.15
C LYS A 163 -7.29 10.32 12.32
N SER A 164 -7.22 10.82 13.56
CA SER A 164 -6.74 12.19 13.82
C SER A 164 -5.25 12.38 13.53
N TYR A 165 -4.47 11.31 13.49
CA TYR A 165 -3.08 11.31 13.08
C TYR A 165 -2.89 11.18 11.55
N GLY A 166 -3.99 11.06 10.80
CA GLY A 166 -3.94 10.94 9.33
C GLY A 166 -3.92 9.52 8.80
N TYR A 167 -4.04 8.50 9.67
CA TYR A 167 -4.13 7.11 9.21
C TYR A 167 -5.45 6.87 8.46
N LYS A 168 -5.36 6.19 7.32
CA LYS A 168 -6.50 5.82 6.48
C LYS A 168 -6.97 4.40 6.82
N ILE A 169 -8.26 4.22 7.01
CA ILE A 169 -8.84 2.93 7.39
C ILE A 169 -9.62 2.37 6.20
N ILE A 170 -9.32 1.12 5.82
CA ILE A 170 -10.03 0.38 4.78
C ILE A 170 -10.84 -0.73 5.46
N GLY A 171 -12.15 -0.62 5.44
CA GLY A 171 -13.05 -1.55 6.13
C GLY A 171 -13.16 -1.29 7.64
N PRO A 172 -13.47 -2.33 8.43
CA PRO A 172 -13.77 -3.70 8.03
C PRO A 172 -15.11 -3.84 7.31
N GLU A 173 -15.34 -5.00 6.68
CA GLU A 173 -16.62 -5.38 6.07
C GLU A 173 -17.51 -6.12 7.09
N ILE A 174 -18.81 -6.17 6.79
CA ILE A 174 -19.78 -6.98 7.52
C ILE A 174 -19.84 -8.37 6.86
N GLY A 175 -19.82 -9.43 7.65
CA GLY A 175 -19.98 -10.80 7.15
C GLY A 175 -19.59 -11.85 8.16
N ASP A 176 -19.59 -13.10 7.69
CA ASP A 176 -19.20 -14.26 8.48
C ASP A 176 -17.70 -14.23 8.78
N MET A 177 -17.35 -14.53 10.01
CA MET A 177 -15.96 -14.62 10.48
C MET A 177 -15.57 -16.06 10.75
N ALA A 178 -14.27 -16.32 10.78
CA ALA A 178 -13.72 -17.64 11.05
C ALA A 178 -14.11 -18.21 12.44
N CYS A 179 -14.50 -17.35 13.38
CA CYS A 179 -15.01 -17.76 14.70
C CYS A 179 -16.49 -18.14 14.71
N GLY A 180 -17.19 -18.07 13.55
CA GLY A 180 -18.62 -18.36 13.46
C GLY A 180 -19.53 -17.19 13.85
N GLU A 181 -18.99 -16.03 14.17
CA GLU A 181 -19.76 -14.81 14.42
C GLU A 181 -20.03 -14.09 13.09
N PHE A 182 -21.21 -13.44 13.01
CA PHE A 182 -21.59 -12.55 11.91
C PHE A 182 -21.62 -11.11 12.39
N GLY A 183 -21.00 -10.20 11.64
CA GLY A 183 -21.03 -8.78 11.95
C GLY A 183 -19.87 -8.00 11.35
N GLU A 184 -19.64 -6.79 11.86
CA GLU A 184 -18.55 -5.92 11.44
C GLU A 184 -17.23 -6.38 12.09
N GLY A 185 -16.19 -6.57 11.29
CA GLY A 185 -14.86 -7.04 11.74
C GLY A 185 -14.15 -7.91 10.72
N LYS A 186 -14.85 -8.32 9.64
CA LYS A 186 -14.27 -9.07 8.54
C LYS A 186 -13.31 -8.20 7.75
N MET A 187 -12.13 -8.75 7.47
CA MET A 187 -11.15 -8.07 6.63
C MET A 187 -11.72 -7.80 5.24
N THR A 188 -11.55 -6.59 4.75
CA THR A 188 -11.88 -6.20 3.37
C THR A 188 -11.21 -7.13 2.36
N GLU A 189 -11.92 -7.48 1.31
CA GLU A 189 -11.40 -8.40 0.29
C GLU A 189 -10.20 -7.79 -0.46
N PRO A 190 -9.19 -8.59 -0.81
CA PRO A 190 -7.95 -8.12 -1.44
C PRO A 190 -8.18 -7.28 -2.69
N LYS A 191 -9.20 -7.60 -3.49
CA LYS A 191 -9.58 -6.83 -4.69
C LYS A 191 -10.04 -5.43 -4.34
N ASN A 192 -10.87 -5.28 -3.30
CA ASN A 192 -11.39 -3.99 -2.85
C ASN A 192 -10.28 -3.12 -2.24
N ILE A 193 -9.34 -3.74 -1.52
CA ILE A 193 -8.15 -3.06 -1.01
C ILE A 193 -7.34 -2.51 -2.18
N CYS A 194 -7.04 -3.34 -3.18
CA CYS A 194 -6.29 -2.96 -4.36
C CYS A 194 -6.95 -1.79 -5.11
N GLN A 195 -8.27 -1.85 -5.30
CA GLN A 195 -9.05 -0.79 -5.95
C GLN A 195 -9.04 0.52 -5.15
N THR A 196 -9.12 0.45 -3.82
CA THR A 196 -9.02 1.63 -2.95
C THR A 196 -7.66 2.31 -3.09
N ILE A 197 -6.58 1.53 -3.12
CA ILE A 197 -5.23 2.05 -3.30
C ILE A 197 -5.04 2.65 -4.71
N GLU A 198 -5.59 2.01 -5.74
CA GLU A 198 -5.58 2.54 -7.11
C GLU A 198 -6.29 3.90 -7.20
N THR A 199 -7.49 3.99 -6.63
CA THR A 199 -8.26 5.25 -6.56
C THR A 199 -7.46 6.34 -5.85
N TYR A 200 -6.83 6.02 -4.73
CA TYR A 200 -5.99 6.95 -3.99
C TYR A 200 -4.84 7.53 -4.85
N PHE A 201 -4.10 6.69 -5.56
CA PHE A 201 -3.03 7.17 -6.44
C PHE A 201 -3.57 7.94 -7.65
N CYS A 202 -4.73 7.58 -8.16
CA CYS A 202 -5.40 8.31 -9.22
C CYS A 202 -5.75 9.75 -8.78
N GLU A 203 -6.26 9.93 -7.56
CA GLU A 203 -6.58 11.23 -6.98
C GLU A 203 -5.34 12.07 -6.72
N LEU A 204 -4.26 11.47 -6.22
CA LEU A 204 -2.98 12.16 -6.05
C LEU A 204 -2.44 12.70 -7.37
N ASN A 205 -2.51 11.89 -8.43
CA ASN A 205 -2.03 12.29 -9.76
C ASN A 205 -2.87 13.43 -10.34
N LYS A 206 -4.19 13.45 -10.13
CA LYS A 206 -5.08 14.55 -10.56
C LYS A 206 -4.77 15.87 -9.87
N ASN A 207 -4.32 15.82 -8.61
CA ASN A 207 -3.98 17.01 -7.82
C ASN A 207 -2.58 17.56 -8.12
N GLN A 208 -1.73 16.81 -8.84
CA GLN A 208 -0.46 17.33 -9.33
C GLN A 208 -0.70 18.24 -10.53
N LYS A 209 -0.49 19.56 -10.34
CA LYS A 209 -0.50 20.53 -11.43
C LYS A 209 0.60 20.18 -12.42
N LEU A 210 0.22 19.73 -13.61
CA LEU A 210 1.16 19.52 -14.71
C LEU A 210 1.77 20.87 -15.07
N LYS A 211 3.08 20.99 -14.94
CA LYS A 211 3.83 22.14 -15.48
C LYS A 211 4.26 21.76 -16.89
N ALA A 212 3.62 22.36 -17.90
CA ALA A 212 4.05 22.24 -19.28
C ALA A 212 4.91 23.45 -19.64
N LEU A 213 6.13 23.23 -20.11
CA LEU A 213 6.95 24.23 -20.75
C LEU A 213 6.77 24.08 -22.27
N VAL A 214 6.14 25.05 -22.88
CA VAL A 214 6.03 25.12 -24.34
C VAL A 214 7.07 26.11 -24.84
N THR A 215 8.09 25.61 -25.54
CA THR A 215 9.06 26.48 -26.25
C THR A 215 8.64 26.56 -27.71
N ALA A 216 8.25 27.76 -28.15
CA ALA A 216 8.04 28.07 -29.55
C ALA A 216 9.17 29.02 -29.97
N GLY A 217 9.97 28.59 -30.93
CA GLY A 217 10.97 29.45 -31.57
C GLY A 217 10.44 29.93 -32.92
N PRO A 218 10.89 31.07 -33.44
CA PRO A 218 10.56 31.51 -34.77
C PRO A 218 11.20 30.54 -35.78
N THR A 219 10.38 29.80 -36.52
CA THR A 219 10.85 29.05 -37.70
C THR A 219 10.87 30.00 -38.87
N ASN A 220 12.07 30.45 -39.27
CA ASN A 220 12.25 31.10 -40.57
C ASN A 220 12.44 29.98 -41.60
N GLU A 221 11.38 29.69 -42.33
CA GLU A 221 11.52 28.94 -43.60
C GLU A 221 11.84 29.95 -44.67
N TYR A 222 12.99 29.81 -45.30
CA TYR A 222 13.30 30.52 -46.55
C TYR A 222 12.40 29.92 -47.63
N ILE A 223 11.52 30.73 -48.18
CA ILE A 223 10.75 30.38 -49.38
C ILE A 223 11.76 30.41 -50.50
N ASP A 224 12.03 29.26 -51.13
CA ASP A 224 12.85 29.18 -52.33
C ASP A 224 12.28 30.03 -53.45
N PRO A 225 13.08 30.77 -54.22
CA PRO A 225 12.63 31.63 -55.29
C PRO A 225 12.15 30.86 -56.53
#